data_074eed128ae145b9428da3e28e5660d3
#
_entry.id   074eed128ae145b9428da3e28e5660d3
#
_cell.length_a   1.000
_cell.length_b   1.000
_cell.length_c   1.000
_cell.angle_alpha   90.00
_cell.angle_beta   90.00
_cell.angle_gamma   90.00
#
_symmetry.space_group_name_H-M   'P 1'
#
loop_
_entity.id
_entity.type
_entity.pdbx_description
1 polymer ?
#
loop_
_entity_poly.entity_id
_entity_poly.type
_entity_poly.pdbx_seq_one_letter_code
_entity_poly.pdbx_strand_id
1 'polypeptide(L)'
;MRFGAGRGIKGTVLLLTLGTGVGSALFLDGRLVPNTELGHMEVRGKDAEDRASERVREEKKLEWPEWGQRVGEVIARMAFILNPDLIIIGGGVSRKSEKFLPTVQGMVKTPIVPAQLQNQAGLVGAALVAANGQPPA
;
A
#
# COMPACT_ATOMS: atom_id res chain seq x y z
N MET A 1 -0.69 15.23 9.66
CA MET A 1 0.23 14.69 8.68
C MET A 1 0.89 15.77 7.88
N ARG A 2 2.14 15.61 7.59
CA ARG A 2 2.83 16.60 6.84
C ARG A 2 3.42 16.13 5.60
N PHE A 3 3.13 14.98 5.18
CA PHE A 3 3.64 14.47 3.96
C PHE A 3 2.56 14.57 2.90
N GLY A 4 3.00 14.75 1.69
CA GLY A 4 2.23 15.11 0.52
C GLY A 4 0.82 14.58 0.40
N ALA A 5 0.63 13.46 -0.28
CA ALA A 5 -0.72 13.01 -0.64
C ALA A 5 -1.61 12.74 0.59
N GLY A 6 -1.02 12.35 1.70
CA GLY A 6 -1.78 12.11 2.91
C GLY A 6 -1.98 13.33 3.78
N ARG A 7 -1.22 14.40 3.52
CA ARG A 7 -1.25 15.57 4.39
C ARG A 7 -2.55 16.33 4.21
N GLY A 8 -3.17 16.67 5.30
CA GLY A 8 -4.43 17.37 5.29
C GLY A 8 -5.62 16.51 4.95
N ILE A 9 -5.40 15.25 4.60
CA ILE A 9 -6.49 14.32 4.36
C ILE A 9 -6.95 13.81 5.71
N LYS A 10 -8.21 14.01 5.97
CA LYS A 10 -8.84 13.41 7.14
C LYS A 10 -9.35 12.04 6.77
N GLY A 11 -9.50 11.18 7.76
CA GLY A 11 -9.96 9.84 7.55
C GLY A 11 -8.82 8.84 7.55
N THR A 12 -9.01 7.74 6.86
CA THR A 12 -8.12 6.59 6.93
C THR A 12 -7.27 6.49 5.67
N VAL A 13 -5.96 6.42 5.88
CA VAL A 13 -5.00 6.25 4.78
C VAL A 13 -4.23 4.96 5.02
N LEU A 14 -4.20 4.09 4.02
CA LEU A 14 -3.46 2.84 4.06
C LEU A 14 -2.23 2.96 3.17
N LEU A 15 -1.05 2.81 3.75
CA LEU A 15 0.20 2.75 3.01
C LEU A 15 0.63 1.30 2.92
N LEU A 16 0.87 0.82 1.71
CA LEU A 16 1.35 -0.53 1.47
C LEU A 16 2.67 -0.48 0.73
N THR A 17 3.60 -1.32 1.15
CA THR A 17 4.86 -1.51 0.43
C THR A 17 4.92 -2.94 -0.05
N LEU A 18 5.21 -3.10 -1.34
CA LEU A 18 5.24 -4.41 -2.00
C LEU A 18 6.69 -4.71 -2.37
N GLY A 19 7.35 -5.46 -1.54
CA GLY A 19 8.76 -5.79 -1.73
C GLY A 19 9.02 -7.25 -1.43
N THR A 20 9.97 -7.54 -0.55
CA THR A 20 10.24 -8.91 -0.11
C THR A 20 9.01 -9.50 0.56
N GLY A 21 8.29 -8.69 1.30
CA GLY A 21 7.00 -9.03 1.86
C GLY A 21 5.99 -7.93 1.53
N VAL A 22 4.91 -7.86 2.26
CA VAL A 22 3.93 -6.80 2.16
C VAL A 22 3.92 -6.03 3.47
N GLY A 23 4.50 -4.84 3.44
CA GLY A 23 4.48 -3.95 4.59
C GLY A 23 3.24 -3.08 4.57
N SER A 24 2.82 -2.64 5.74
CA SER A 24 1.63 -1.79 5.85
C SER A 24 1.78 -0.78 6.96
N ALA A 25 1.13 0.36 6.76
CA ALA A 25 0.96 1.37 7.81
C ALA A 25 -0.42 1.98 7.61
N LEU A 26 -1.18 2.04 8.69
CA LEU A 26 -2.53 2.58 8.67
C LEU A 26 -2.55 3.87 9.46
N PHE A 27 -3.13 4.92 8.88
CA PHE A 27 -3.22 6.22 9.52
C PHE A 27 -4.69 6.62 9.64
N LEU A 28 -5.03 7.18 10.77
CA LEU A 28 -6.35 7.76 11.00
C LEU A 28 -6.16 9.22 11.33
N ASP A 29 -6.67 10.09 10.48
CA ASP A 29 -6.53 11.56 10.62
C ASP A 29 -5.08 11.97 10.83
N GLY A 30 -4.18 11.34 10.10
CA GLY A 30 -2.76 11.64 10.14
C GLY A 30 -1.98 10.95 11.24
N ARG A 31 -2.62 10.12 12.05
CA ARG A 31 -1.97 9.42 13.15
C ARG A 31 -1.85 7.95 12.85
N LEU A 32 -0.70 7.38 13.14
CA LEU A 32 -0.47 5.96 12.93
C LEU A 32 -1.35 5.13 13.87
N VAL A 33 -2.00 4.12 13.30
CA VAL A 33 -2.61 3.04 14.08
C VAL A 33 -1.51 1.99 14.27
N PRO A 34 -1.01 1.80 15.50
CA PRO A 34 0.18 0.96 15.69
C PRO A 34 -0.14 -0.53 15.57
N ASN A 35 0.93 -1.28 15.30
CA ASN A 35 0.90 -2.75 15.38
C ASN A 35 -0.03 -3.43 14.38
N THR A 36 -0.15 -2.87 13.17
CA THR A 36 -0.89 -3.55 12.12
C THR A 36 0.07 -4.39 11.28
N GLU A 37 -0.33 -5.61 10.98
CA GLU A 37 0.47 -6.56 10.21
C GLU A 37 -0.39 -7.14 9.10
N LEU A 38 -0.81 -6.26 8.20
CA LEU A 38 -1.78 -6.64 7.18
C LEU A 38 -1.22 -7.60 6.13
N GLY A 39 0.11 -7.69 6.01
CA GLY A 39 0.73 -8.67 5.14
C GLY A 39 0.44 -10.10 5.53
N HIS A 40 0.02 -10.32 6.78
CA HIS A 40 -0.37 -11.64 7.25
C HIS A 40 -1.86 -11.93 7.08
N MET A 41 -2.60 -11.00 6.49
CA MET A 41 -4.01 -11.25 6.18
C MET A 41 -4.11 -12.38 5.17
N GLU A 42 -5.01 -13.33 5.43
CA GLU A 42 -5.17 -14.46 4.55
C GLU A 42 -6.02 -14.11 3.33
N VAL A 43 -5.51 -14.48 2.16
CA VAL A 43 -6.22 -14.33 0.90
C VAL A 43 -6.03 -15.62 0.12
N ARG A 44 -7.11 -16.28 -0.23
CA ARG A 44 -7.11 -17.56 -0.94
C ARG A 44 -6.25 -18.61 -0.24
N GLY A 45 -6.31 -18.63 1.10
CA GLY A 45 -5.61 -19.64 1.90
C GLY A 45 -4.15 -19.39 2.15
N LYS A 46 -3.63 -18.22 1.76
CA LYS A 46 -2.22 -17.87 1.99
C LYS A 46 -2.15 -16.45 2.52
N ASP A 47 -1.07 -16.15 3.23
CA ASP A 47 -0.81 -14.78 3.65
C ASP A 47 -0.73 -13.86 2.43
N ALA A 48 -1.20 -12.65 2.58
CA ALA A 48 -1.18 -11.66 1.51
C ALA A 48 0.21 -11.51 0.90
N GLU A 49 1.25 -11.49 1.72
CA GLU A 49 2.61 -11.33 1.20
C GLU A 49 3.09 -12.52 0.39
N ASP A 50 2.55 -13.71 0.64
CA ASP A 50 2.88 -14.90 -0.15
C ASP A 50 2.11 -14.94 -1.47
N ARG A 51 1.16 -14.05 -1.64
CA ARG A 51 0.40 -13.92 -2.87
C ARG A 51 0.87 -12.75 -3.71
N ALA A 52 1.17 -11.63 -3.08
CA ALA A 52 1.25 -10.34 -3.76
C ALA A 52 2.54 -9.55 -3.53
N SER A 53 3.52 -10.08 -2.81
CA SER A 53 4.79 -9.38 -2.71
C SER A 53 5.51 -9.34 -4.06
N GLU A 54 6.39 -8.38 -4.25
CA GLU A 54 7.21 -8.34 -5.47
C GLU A 54 8.11 -9.56 -5.54
N ARG A 55 8.57 -10.06 -4.41
CA ARG A 55 9.35 -11.29 -4.35
C ARG A 55 8.63 -12.44 -5.05
N VAL A 56 7.32 -12.58 -4.80
CA VAL A 56 6.51 -13.64 -5.41
C VAL A 56 6.42 -13.44 -6.91
N ARG A 57 6.26 -12.19 -7.36
CA ARG A 57 6.22 -11.91 -8.80
C ARG A 57 7.50 -12.41 -9.48
N GLU A 58 8.64 -12.11 -8.88
CA GLU A 58 9.92 -12.52 -9.46
C GLU A 58 10.13 -14.04 -9.39
N GLU A 59 9.86 -14.64 -8.25
CA GLU A 59 10.04 -16.09 -8.08
C GLU A 59 9.17 -16.90 -9.02
N LYS A 60 7.93 -16.48 -9.20
CA LYS A 60 6.98 -17.20 -10.06
C LYS A 60 6.96 -16.68 -11.49
N LYS A 61 7.77 -15.67 -11.77
CA LYS A 61 7.87 -15.06 -13.10
C LYS A 61 6.50 -14.62 -13.62
N LEU A 62 5.75 -13.97 -12.76
CA LEU A 62 4.40 -13.51 -13.11
C LEU A 62 4.49 -12.29 -14.01
N GLU A 63 3.65 -12.27 -15.05
CA GLU A 63 3.49 -11.08 -15.87
C GLU A 63 2.82 -9.98 -15.05
N TRP A 64 3.06 -8.73 -15.44
CA TRP A 64 2.53 -7.60 -14.67
C TRP A 64 1.02 -7.63 -14.49
N PRO A 65 0.21 -7.93 -15.52
CA PRO A 65 -1.24 -7.99 -15.31
C PRO A 65 -1.66 -9.13 -14.37
N GLU A 66 -0.99 -10.27 -14.44
CA GLU A 66 -1.30 -11.40 -13.58
C GLU A 66 -0.97 -11.07 -12.12
N TRP A 67 0.20 -10.47 -11.90
CA TRP A 67 0.58 -10.04 -10.57
C TRP A 67 -0.35 -8.92 -10.08
N GLY A 68 -0.72 -8.01 -10.98
CA GLY A 68 -1.67 -6.94 -10.66
C GLY A 68 -2.99 -7.48 -10.16
N GLN A 69 -3.47 -8.60 -10.70
CA GLN A 69 -4.69 -9.22 -10.20
C GLN A 69 -4.50 -9.75 -8.77
N ARG A 70 -3.36 -10.32 -8.47
CA ARG A 70 -3.07 -10.77 -7.11
C ARG A 70 -3.01 -9.61 -6.13
N VAL A 71 -2.33 -8.54 -6.52
CA VAL A 71 -2.27 -7.31 -5.72
C VAL A 71 -3.68 -6.76 -5.52
N GLY A 72 -4.47 -6.74 -6.58
CA GLY A 72 -5.86 -6.26 -6.52
C GLY A 72 -6.71 -7.06 -5.57
N GLU A 73 -6.58 -8.38 -5.56
CA GLU A 73 -7.31 -9.23 -4.63
C GLU A 73 -6.96 -8.90 -3.18
N VAL A 74 -5.68 -8.73 -2.91
CA VAL A 74 -5.21 -8.39 -1.56
C VAL A 74 -5.72 -7.02 -1.15
N ILE A 75 -5.58 -6.04 -2.01
CA ILE A 75 -6.01 -4.67 -1.70
C ILE A 75 -7.52 -4.59 -1.56
N ALA A 76 -8.26 -5.30 -2.40
CA ALA A 76 -9.71 -5.33 -2.30
C ALA A 76 -10.17 -5.88 -0.95
N ARG A 77 -9.49 -6.91 -0.46
CA ARG A 77 -9.79 -7.49 0.84
C ARG A 77 -9.52 -6.49 1.96
N MET A 78 -8.38 -5.84 1.92
CA MET A 78 -8.03 -4.83 2.90
C MET A 78 -8.99 -3.66 2.86
N ALA A 79 -9.33 -3.19 1.66
CA ALA A 79 -10.25 -2.08 1.49
C ALA A 79 -11.65 -2.42 2.00
N PHE A 80 -12.09 -3.65 1.80
CA PHE A 80 -13.39 -4.09 2.28
C PHE A 80 -13.45 -4.06 3.81
N ILE A 81 -12.36 -4.47 4.46
CA ILE A 81 -12.31 -4.55 5.93
C ILE A 81 -12.06 -3.18 6.56
N LEU A 82 -11.13 -2.42 6.00
CA LEU A 82 -10.68 -1.17 6.61
C LEU A 82 -11.42 0.06 6.09
N ASN A 83 -11.98 -0.06 4.89
CA ASN A 83 -12.70 1.04 4.23
C ASN A 83 -11.89 2.35 4.23
N PRO A 84 -10.66 2.34 3.74
CA PRO A 84 -9.82 3.53 3.76
C PRO A 84 -10.28 4.56 2.72
N ASP A 85 -9.91 5.81 2.96
CA ASP A 85 -10.24 6.90 2.04
C ASP A 85 -9.19 7.03 0.94
N LEU A 86 -7.98 6.55 1.19
CA LEU A 86 -6.88 6.61 0.23
C LEU A 86 -5.94 5.45 0.49
N ILE A 87 -5.40 4.87 -0.58
CA ILE A 87 -4.36 3.84 -0.50
C ILE A 87 -3.14 4.35 -1.22
N ILE A 88 -1.98 4.24 -0.59
CA ILE A 88 -0.70 4.63 -1.18
C ILE A 88 0.15 3.38 -1.33
N ILE A 89 0.69 3.17 -2.53
CA ILE A 89 1.57 2.04 -2.81
C ILE A 89 3.01 2.55 -2.83
N GLY A 90 3.82 2.05 -1.91
CA GLY A 90 5.23 2.39 -1.82
C GLY A 90 6.14 1.23 -2.17
N GLY A 91 7.43 1.40 -1.89
CA GLY A 91 8.45 0.42 -2.23
C GLY A 91 9.00 0.61 -3.62
N GLY A 92 10.02 -0.17 -3.97
CA GLY A 92 10.69 -0.02 -5.26
C GLY A 92 9.78 -0.21 -6.46
N VAL A 93 8.81 -1.11 -6.34
CA VAL A 93 7.87 -1.42 -7.42
C VAL A 93 6.94 -0.26 -7.74
N SER A 94 6.80 0.70 -6.84
CA SER A 94 5.95 1.86 -7.10
C SER A 94 6.44 2.67 -8.30
N ARG A 95 7.72 2.56 -8.64
CA ARG A 95 8.28 3.20 -9.84
C ARG A 95 7.72 2.64 -11.12
N LYS A 96 7.16 1.44 -11.07
CA LYS A 96 6.59 0.75 -12.23
C LYS A 96 5.08 0.62 -12.09
N SER A 97 4.47 1.55 -11.37
CA SER A 97 3.04 1.50 -11.06
C SER A 97 2.18 1.45 -12.32
N GLU A 98 2.60 2.09 -13.41
CA GLU A 98 1.86 2.08 -14.67
C GLU A 98 1.69 0.67 -15.24
N LYS A 99 2.50 -0.28 -14.79
CA LYS A 99 2.45 -1.65 -15.30
C LYS A 99 1.42 -2.53 -14.60
N PHE A 100 1.00 -2.15 -13.40
CA PHE A 100 0.06 -2.99 -12.63
C PHE A 100 -1.08 -2.19 -11.98
N LEU A 101 -0.87 -0.93 -11.69
CA LEU A 101 -1.85 -0.15 -10.93
C LEU A 101 -3.20 -0.01 -11.64
N PRO A 102 -3.26 0.16 -12.97
CA PRO A 102 -4.57 0.20 -13.63
C PRO A 102 -5.40 -1.05 -13.39
N THR A 103 -4.76 -2.23 -13.37
CA THR A 103 -5.45 -3.48 -13.07
C THR A 103 -6.01 -3.46 -11.66
N VAL A 104 -5.19 -3.03 -10.71
CA VAL A 104 -5.60 -2.95 -9.31
C VAL A 104 -6.75 -1.96 -9.12
N GLN A 105 -6.62 -0.77 -9.72
CA GLN A 105 -7.66 0.26 -9.58
C GLN A 105 -8.99 -0.19 -10.17
N GLY A 106 -8.95 -1.04 -11.18
CA GLY A 106 -10.16 -1.61 -11.75
C GLY A 106 -10.90 -2.54 -10.81
N MET A 107 -10.23 -3.03 -9.77
CA MET A 107 -10.79 -3.97 -8.80
C MET A 107 -11.20 -3.32 -7.49
N VAL A 108 -10.82 -2.06 -7.27
CA VAL A 108 -11.00 -1.40 -5.98
C VAL A 108 -11.54 0.01 -6.23
N LYS A 109 -12.56 0.40 -5.49
CA LYS A 109 -13.16 1.73 -5.65
C LYS A 109 -12.35 2.83 -4.97
N THR A 110 -11.64 2.49 -3.90
CA THR A 110 -10.83 3.46 -3.17
C THR A 110 -9.71 3.98 -4.07
N PRO A 111 -9.46 5.30 -4.08
CA PRO A 111 -8.36 5.84 -4.86
C PRO A 111 -7.03 5.26 -4.41
N ILE A 112 -6.20 4.87 -5.38
CA ILE A 112 -4.89 4.29 -5.12
C ILE A 112 -3.86 5.15 -5.86
N VAL A 113 -2.84 5.61 -5.14
CA VAL A 113 -1.78 6.41 -5.75
C VAL A 113 -0.42 5.79 -5.45
N PRO A 114 0.52 5.87 -6.40
CA PRO A 114 1.87 5.40 -6.13
C PRO A 114 2.65 6.44 -5.34
N ALA A 115 3.55 5.98 -4.49
CA ALA A 115 4.54 6.83 -3.87
C ALA A 115 5.66 7.03 -4.88
N GLN A 116 5.70 8.21 -5.48
CA GLN A 116 6.71 8.51 -6.48
C GLN A 116 7.93 9.11 -5.85
N LEU A 117 9.06 8.85 -6.47
CA LEU A 117 10.31 9.08 -5.82
C LEU A 117 10.60 10.48 -5.40
N GLN A 118 10.30 11.43 -6.17
CA GLN A 118 10.78 12.75 -5.84
C GLN A 118 9.93 13.45 -4.85
N ASN A 119 8.70 13.61 -5.15
CA ASN A 119 7.80 14.26 -4.22
C ASN A 119 7.39 13.35 -3.14
N GLN A 120 7.46 12.08 -3.40
CA GLN A 120 6.87 11.12 -2.51
C GLN A 120 7.87 10.31 -1.74
N ALA A 121 9.15 10.45 -2.01
CA ALA A 121 10.15 10.03 -1.04
C ALA A 121 9.95 10.81 0.25
N GLY A 122 9.67 12.11 0.12
CA GLY A 122 9.31 12.92 1.26
C GLY A 122 7.99 12.47 1.89
N LEU A 123 7.01 12.17 1.06
CA LEU A 123 5.73 11.65 1.53
C LEU A 123 5.91 10.35 2.30
N VAL A 124 6.60 9.38 1.70
CA VAL A 124 6.81 8.09 2.33
C VAL A 124 7.68 8.25 3.57
N GLY A 125 8.73 9.05 3.49
CA GLY A 125 9.58 9.32 4.64
C GLY A 125 8.82 9.96 5.78
N ALA A 126 7.98 10.95 5.47
CA ALA A 126 7.17 11.61 6.49
C ALA A 126 6.11 10.66 7.05
N ALA A 127 5.57 9.78 6.21
CA ALA A 127 4.64 8.76 6.67
C ALA A 127 5.32 7.78 7.63
N LEU A 128 6.56 7.40 7.33
CA LEU A 128 7.33 6.55 8.22
C LEU A 128 7.70 7.25 9.51
N VAL A 129 8.00 8.53 9.46
CA VAL A 129 8.23 9.33 10.66
C VAL A 129 6.97 9.36 11.50
N ALA A 130 5.82 9.58 10.90
CA ALA A 130 4.55 9.52 11.60
C ALA A 130 4.31 8.13 12.17
N ALA A 131 4.68 7.09 11.42
CA ALA A 131 4.54 5.71 11.86
C ALA A 131 5.40 5.42 13.08
N ASN A 132 6.49 6.16 13.26
CA ASN A 132 7.35 6.02 14.43
C ASN A 132 6.89 6.88 15.61
N GLY A 133 5.68 7.35 15.57
CA GLY A 133 5.12 8.14 16.66
C GLY A 133 5.43 9.61 16.58
N GLN A 134 6.02 10.06 15.51
CA GLN A 134 6.33 11.46 15.30
C GLN A 134 5.13 12.14 14.69
N PRO A 135 4.48 13.04 15.38
CA PRO A 135 3.38 13.74 14.76
C PRO A 135 3.93 14.59 13.63
N PRO A 136 3.32 14.57 12.47
CA PRO A 136 3.66 15.51 11.45
C PRO A 136 3.21 16.87 11.95
N ALA A 137 4.09 17.62 12.35
CA ALA A 137 3.72 18.88 12.98
C ALA A 137 3.27 19.91 12.03
#